data_812772bc8a3d1e56072f42fb58d264ec
#
_entry.id   812772bc8a3d1e56072f42fb58d264ec
#
_cell.length_a   1.000
_cell.length_b   1.000
_cell.length_c   1.000
_cell.angle_alpha   90.00
_cell.angle_beta   90.00
_cell.angle_gamma   90.00
#
_symmetry.space_group_name_H-M   'P 1'
#
loop_
_entity.id
_entity.type
_entity.pdbx_description
1 polymer ?
#
loop_
_entity_poly.entity_id
_entity_poly.type
_entity_poly.pdbx_seq_one_letter_code
_entity_poly.pdbx_strand_id
1 'polypeptide(L)'
;DDVESRGLGDVYKRQNSRPALDAMKKKIADQTTGRHTFVEIHELRYRNGKRVVMFEIPPAPQGIPIDYQGHYYGRDGESLQALSMDKIERIRNQAKLKDWSAEIIENASLEDLDPAAIVKARELYTNARKDKADEIASWDDTTFLNKAKITIRGKITNTAIVLLGREESEHLISPAVAKIKWILRGPDNVERDYMIASCPFILAVDKIYDKIRNLKYRYINPEYKTLFPEEIDTYEPYVIREALNNAIAHQDYTLGGQINVVEYDDKLVFSNKGSFIPGNIERVLVSDAPEERYRNQFLVTAMVGLKMVDTIGSGIRKMYNYQRQRLFPLPDYNLADNRVEVTITGKILDMNYANILAGNADLNLLDIELLNRVQLGKPLSDEEIARLRSKRLIEGRKPKIYIAKHIAQKVGQKIEYSEHKGLGNKRCEEFLLTALRDHKSLSRREIDKLLWNLLSNLLDDRQKKDKITNLLAKLKRQGKIRNESQGPNSDWFIV
;
A
#
# COMPACT_ATOMS: atom_id res chain seq x y z
N ASP A 1 14.34 32.06 -0.80
CA ASP A 1 15.27 31.31 0.08
C ASP A 1 16.29 32.20 0.80
N ASP A 2 16.61 33.39 0.30
CA ASP A 2 17.70 34.18 0.86
C ASP A 2 17.25 35.29 1.86
N VAL A 3 15.97 35.60 1.91
CA VAL A 3 15.44 36.68 2.78
C VAL A 3 14.93 36.12 4.12
N GLU A 4 14.35 34.95 4.15
CA GLU A 4 13.87 34.31 5.39
C GLU A 4 15.02 33.68 6.20
N SER A 5 16.06 33.19 5.54
CA SER A 5 17.25 32.68 6.22
C SER A 5 18.10 33.81 6.84
N ARG A 6 18.04 35.05 6.32
CA ARG A 6 18.78 36.18 6.88
C ARG A 6 18.26 36.62 8.26
N GLY A 7 16.94 36.60 8.48
CA GLY A 7 16.37 36.92 9.79
C GLY A 7 16.67 35.91 10.89
N LEU A 8 16.58 34.63 10.58
CA LEU A 8 16.91 33.55 11.50
C LEU A 8 18.42 33.32 11.63
N GLY A 9 19.18 33.44 10.53
CA GLY A 9 20.64 33.32 10.53
C GLY A 9 21.34 34.35 11.36
N ASP A 10 20.84 35.57 11.43
CA ASP A 10 21.44 36.65 12.24
C ASP A 10 21.12 36.49 13.73
N VAL A 11 19.97 35.95 14.08
CA VAL A 11 19.62 35.56 15.45
C VAL A 11 20.49 34.43 15.93
N TYR A 12 20.76 33.43 15.09
CA TYR A 12 21.64 32.29 15.43
C TYR A 12 23.12 32.67 15.55
N LYS A 13 23.61 33.61 14.76
CA LYS A 13 25.02 34.06 14.85
C LYS A 13 25.31 34.88 16.11
N ARG A 14 24.33 35.58 16.67
CA ARG A 14 24.48 36.39 17.87
C ARG A 14 24.16 35.65 19.18
N GLN A 15 23.50 34.52 19.14
CA GLN A 15 23.01 33.80 20.32
C GLN A 15 23.58 32.40 20.44
N ASN A 16 24.88 32.29 20.59
CA ASN A 16 25.58 31.01 20.70
C ASN A 16 25.58 30.37 22.09
N SER A 17 24.91 30.95 23.08
CA SER A 17 24.91 30.49 24.46
C SER A 17 23.65 29.67 24.82
N ARG A 18 23.75 28.70 25.74
CA ARG A 18 22.61 27.99 26.28
C ARG A 18 21.51 28.90 26.82
N PRO A 19 21.81 29.98 27.56
CA PRO A 19 20.78 30.94 28.01
C PRO A 19 19.97 31.55 26.87
N ALA A 20 20.59 31.76 25.71
CA ALA A 20 19.89 32.32 24.55
C ALA A 20 18.92 31.35 23.92
N LEU A 21 19.24 30.02 23.88
CA LEU A 21 18.34 28.98 23.44
C LEU A 21 17.15 28.79 24.39
N ASP A 22 17.39 28.89 25.69
CA ASP A 22 16.33 28.83 26.72
C ASP A 22 15.41 30.05 26.62
N ALA A 23 15.95 31.24 26.37
CA ALA A 23 15.17 32.47 26.12
C ALA A 23 14.32 32.34 24.85
N MET A 24 14.83 31.70 23.79
CA MET A 24 14.08 31.41 22.57
C MET A 24 12.95 30.45 22.83
N LYS A 25 13.19 29.33 23.57
CA LYS A 25 12.17 28.38 24.00
C LYS A 25 11.03 29.09 24.73
N LYS A 26 11.33 29.95 25.67
CA LYS A 26 10.35 30.77 26.42
C LYS A 26 9.58 31.71 25.50
N LYS A 27 10.27 32.42 24.62
CA LYS A 27 9.63 33.36 23.67
C LYS A 27 8.63 32.63 22.75
N ILE A 28 8.99 31.46 22.24
CA ILE A 28 8.09 30.64 21.42
C ILE A 28 6.88 30.20 22.23
N ALA A 29 7.09 29.73 23.47
CA ALA A 29 5.99 29.36 24.38
C ALA A 29 5.01 30.52 24.60
N ASP A 30 5.51 31.75 24.81
CA ASP A 30 4.68 32.92 25.09
C ASP A 30 3.92 33.41 23.84
N GLN A 31 4.35 33.05 22.64
CA GLN A 31 3.77 33.47 21.35
C GLN A 31 2.94 32.42 20.65
N THR A 32 2.78 31.20 21.21
CA THR A 32 2.01 30.11 20.63
C THR A 32 0.80 29.75 21.48
N THR A 33 -0.25 29.24 20.83
CA THR A 33 -1.45 28.73 21.51
C THR A 33 -1.07 27.63 22.51
N GLY A 34 -1.61 27.75 23.75
CA GLY A 34 -1.38 26.77 24.81
C GLY A 34 0.08 26.68 25.25
N ARG A 35 0.89 27.71 24.97
CA ARG A 35 2.32 27.74 25.30
C ARG A 35 3.12 26.59 24.69
N HIS A 36 2.78 26.20 23.48
CA HIS A 36 3.45 25.12 22.76
C HIS A 36 4.88 25.50 22.38
N THR A 37 5.87 24.68 22.76
CA THR A 37 7.28 24.95 22.53
C THR A 37 8.06 23.63 22.43
N PHE A 38 9.38 23.71 22.28
CA PHE A 38 10.26 22.52 22.22
C PHE A 38 10.20 21.74 23.53
N VAL A 39 10.23 20.41 23.44
CA VAL A 39 10.41 19.51 24.61
C VAL A 39 11.80 19.76 25.19
N GLU A 40 12.83 19.62 24.34
CA GLU A 40 14.22 19.83 24.74
C GLU A 40 15.02 20.41 23.56
N ILE A 41 16.12 21.08 23.89
CA ILE A 41 17.09 21.60 22.93
C ILE A 41 18.43 20.92 23.24
N HIS A 42 18.87 20.05 22.33
CA HIS A 42 20.09 19.29 22.47
C HIS A 42 21.25 19.98 21.75
N GLU A 43 22.36 20.13 22.43
CA GLU A 43 23.61 20.63 21.86
C GLU A 43 24.56 19.47 21.64
N LEU A 44 24.90 19.19 20.42
CA LEU A 44 25.77 18.11 20.01
C LEU A 44 27.06 18.71 19.39
N ARG A 45 28.18 18.05 19.59
CA ARG A 45 29.43 18.34 18.88
C ARG A 45 29.77 17.19 17.95
N TYR A 46 29.86 17.49 16.67
CA TYR A 46 30.25 16.51 15.67
C TYR A 46 31.77 16.27 15.69
N ARG A 47 32.23 15.15 15.10
CA ARG A 47 33.67 14.73 15.11
C ARG A 47 34.63 15.79 14.56
N ASN A 48 34.15 16.71 13.72
CA ASN A 48 34.93 17.85 13.17
C ASN A 48 34.89 19.11 14.06
N GLY A 49 34.39 19.01 15.30
CA GLY A 49 34.28 20.11 16.25
C GLY A 49 33.13 21.09 16.02
N LYS A 50 32.35 20.91 14.94
CA LYS A 50 31.18 21.76 14.66
C LYS A 50 30.06 21.48 15.64
N ARG A 51 29.43 22.56 16.12
CA ARG A 51 28.24 22.52 16.97
C ARG A 51 27.00 22.28 16.14
N VAL A 52 26.16 21.34 16.57
CA VAL A 52 24.83 21.06 16.01
C VAL A 52 23.81 21.27 17.13
N VAL A 53 22.77 22.02 16.86
CA VAL A 53 21.65 22.21 17.79
C VAL A 53 20.44 21.47 17.21
N MET A 54 19.90 20.54 17.99
CA MET A 54 18.72 19.76 17.64
C MET A 54 17.56 20.18 18.53
N PHE A 55 16.43 20.50 17.91
CA PHE A 55 15.21 20.87 18.58
C PHE A 55 14.24 19.69 18.60
N GLU A 56 13.88 19.24 19.78
CA GLU A 56 12.86 18.22 19.96
C GLU A 56 11.50 18.89 20.02
N ILE A 57 10.70 18.71 18.96
CA ILE A 57 9.38 19.33 18.82
C ILE A 57 8.33 18.33 19.28
N PRO A 58 7.47 18.66 20.27
CA PRO A 58 6.38 17.77 20.67
C PRO A 58 5.31 17.69 19.58
N PRO A 59 4.54 16.58 19.53
CA PRO A 59 3.37 16.52 18.67
C PRO A 59 2.38 17.63 19.05
N ALA A 60 1.72 18.22 18.04
CA ALA A 60 0.66 19.17 18.27
C ALA A 60 -0.50 18.52 19.06
N PRO A 61 -1.10 19.21 20.05
CA PRO A 61 -2.26 18.69 20.74
C PRO A 61 -3.40 18.42 19.78
N GLN A 62 -4.06 17.25 19.92
CA GLN A 62 -5.19 16.91 19.06
C GLN A 62 -6.34 17.91 19.22
N GLY A 63 -6.84 18.40 18.09
CA GLY A 63 -7.99 19.29 18.05
C GLY A 63 -7.70 20.75 18.37
N ILE A 64 -6.46 21.09 18.69
CA ILE A 64 -6.05 22.47 18.98
C ILE A 64 -5.13 22.95 17.85
N PRO A 65 -5.63 23.76 16.92
CA PRO A 65 -4.76 24.41 15.96
C PRO A 65 -3.81 25.35 16.69
N ILE A 66 -2.53 25.23 16.42
CA ILE A 66 -1.52 26.07 17.06
C ILE A 66 -1.30 27.30 16.18
N ASP A 67 -1.51 28.48 16.75
CA ASP A 67 -1.08 29.73 16.13
C ASP A 67 0.30 30.15 16.63
N TYR A 68 0.91 31.01 15.86
CA TYR A 68 2.06 31.84 16.27
C TYR A 68 1.72 33.30 16.04
N GLN A 69 1.67 34.07 17.12
CA GLN A 69 1.28 35.49 17.09
C GLN A 69 -0.10 35.73 16.45
N GLY A 70 -1.07 34.85 16.69
CA GLY A 70 -2.43 34.93 16.15
C GLY A 70 -2.62 34.43 14.73
N HIS A 71 -1.58 33.90 14.10
CA HIS A 71 -1.65 33.35 12.75
C HIS A 71 -1.43 31.82 12.74
N TYR A 72 -2.30 31.10 12.05
CA TYR A 72 -2.19 29.66 11.85
C TYR A 72 -1.37 29.36 10.59
N TYR A 73 -0.24 28.66 10.74
CA TYR A 73 0.64 28.33 9.64
C TYR A 73 0.65 26.81 9.38
N GLY A 74 0.77 26.45 8.10
CA GLY A 74 0.96 25.08 7.65
C GLY A 74 1.97 25.01 6.52
N ARG A 75 2.59 23.86 6.34
CA ARG A 75 3.43 23.58 5.18
C ARG A 75 2.60 23.01 4.05
N ASP A 76 2.83 23.53 2.84
CA ASP A 76 2.35 22.97 1.59
C ASP A 76 3.59 22.78 0.69
N GLY A 77 4.11 21.53 0.69
CA GLY A 77 5.42 21.25 0.11
C GLY A 77 6.56 21.95 0.87
N GLU A 78 7.33 22.78 0.17
CA GLU A 78 8.47 23.50 0.73
C GLU A 78 8.10 24.88 1.32
N SER A 79 6.91 25.41 1.03
CA SER A 79 6.49 26.73 1.46
C SER A 79 5.66 26.73 2.74
N LEU A 80 5.87 27.76 3.58
CA LEU A 80 5.05 28.04 4.74
C LEU A 80 3.89 28.96 4.29
N GLN A 81 2.65 28.50 4.52
CA GLN A 81 1.43 29.24 4.14
C GLN A 81 0.46 29.33 5.30
N ALA A 82 -0.50 30.27 5.21
CA ALA A 82 -1.61 30.29 6.14
C ALA A 82 -2.48 29.03 5.98
N LEU A 83 -2.87 28.42 7.10
CA LEU A 83 -3.80 27.30 7.08
C LEU A 83 -5.16 27.77 6.56
N SER A 84 -5.72 27.04 5.60
CA SER A 84 -7.10 27.25 5.16
C SER A 84 -8.10 26.92 6.28
N MET A 85 -9.28 27.55 6.24
CA MET A 85 -10.35 27.28 7.22
C MET A 85 -10.69 25.79 7.30
N ASP A 86 -10.73 25.09 6.17
CA ASP A 86 -10.97 23.64 6.13
C ASP A 86 -9.89 22.83 6.87
N LYS A 87 -8.63 23.23 6.76
CA LYS A 87 -7.54 22.59 7.51
C LYS A 87 -7.65 22.87 9.01
N ILE A 88 -8.02 24.09 9.39
CA ILE A 88 -8.26 24.47 10.80
C ILE A 88 -9.45 23.67 11.37
N GLU A 89 -10.53 23.53 10.62
CA GLU A 89 -11.68 22.73 11.04
C GLU A 89 -11.36 21.25 11.18
N ARG A 90 -10.56 20.68 10.25
CA ARG A 90 -10.07 19.31 10.39
C ARG A 90 -9.25 19.12 11.67
N ILE A 91 -8.37 20.07 12.01
CA ILE A 91 -7.61 19.99 13.27
C ILE A 91 -8.55 20.06 14.47
N ARG A 92 -9.51 20.99 14.49
CA ARG A 92 -10.51 21.10 15.58
C ARG A 92 -11.35 19.85 15.74
N ASN A 93 -11.71 19.22 14.64
CA ASN A 93 -12.48 17.96 14.65
C ASN A 93 -11.66 16.77 15.15
N GLN A 94 -10.33 16.82 15.17
CA GLN A 94 -9.50 15.80 15.80
C GLN A 94 -9.71 15.69 17.33
N ALA A 95 -10.10 16.79 18.01
CA ALA A 95 -10.45 16.73 19.43
C ALA A 95 -11.78 16.06 19.70
N LYS A 96 -12.64 16.04 18.72
CA LYS A 96 -13.89 15.26 18.77
C LYS A 96 -13.60 13.85 18.29
N LEU A 97 -12.76 13.10 19.02
CA LEU A 97 -12.72 11.64 18.92
C LEU A 97 -14.03 11.04 19.47
N LYS A 98 -15.16 11.61 19.01
CA LYS A 98 -16.44 11.01 19.22
C LYS A 98 -16.52 9.86 18.23
N ASP A 99 -16.53 8.66 18.76
CA ASP A 99 -16.75 7.48 17.93
C ASP A 99 -18.16 7.57 17.34
N TRP A 100 -18.22 7.96 16.05
CA TRP A 100 -19.48 8.08 15.32
C TRP A 100 -20.32 6.82 15.44
N SER A 101 -19.69 5.66 15.44
CA SER A 101 -20.40 4.38 15.48
C SER A 101 -21.11 4.11 16.82
N ALA A 102 -20.67 4.75 17.90
CA ALA A 102 -21.29 4.68 19.23
C ALA A 102 -22.40 5.72 19.46
N GLU A 103 -22.65 6.62 18.52
CA GLU A 103 -23.69 7.64 18.68
C GLU A 103 -25.08 7.00 18.78
N ILE A 104 -25.86 7.47 19.74
CA ILE A 104 -27.24 7.03 19.97
C ILE A 104 -28.17 7.83 19.06
N ILE A 105 -29.09 7.14 18.42
CA ILE A 105 -30.15 7.72 17.56
C ILE A 105 -31.42 7.82 18.41
N GLU A 106 -31.76 9.03 18.81
CA GLU A 106 -32.83 9.26 19.79
C GLU A 106 -34.21 8.75 19.35
N ASN A 107 -34.52 8.80 18.04
CA ASN A 107 -35.83 8.44 17.51
C ASN A 107 -35.85 7.00 16.93
N ALA A 108 -34.81 6.19 17.17
CA ALA A 108 -34.76 4.82 16.67
C ALA A 108 -35.19 3.81 17.74
N SER A 109 -35.77 2.73 17.31
CA SER A 109 -36.30 1.63 18.13
C SER A 109 -35.86 0.26 17.58
N LEU A 110 -36.20 -0.83 18.26
CA LEU A 110 -35.95 -2.19 17.77
C LEU A 110 -36.70 -2.48 16.44
N GLU A 111 -37.79 -1.76 16.16
CA GLU A 111 -38.59 -1.91 14.91
C GLU A 111 -37.78 -1.46 13.68
N ASP A 112 -36.76 -0.60 13.88
CA ASP A 112 -35.86 -0.16 12.83
C ASP A 112 -34.80 -1.20 12.45
N LEU A 113 -34.71 -2.28 13.22
CA LEU A 113 -33.78 -3.37 12.98
C LEU A 113 -34.46 -4.51 12.21
N ASP A 114 -33.70 -5.18 11.35
CA ASP A 114 -34.14 -6.33 10.59
C ASP A 114 -34.13 -7.59 11.47
N PRO A 115 -35.29 -8.29 11.65
CA PRO A 115 -35.34 -9.50 12.49
C PRO A 115 -34.42 -10.62 12.02
N ALA A 116 -34.24 -10.80 10.71
CA ALA A 116 -33.34 -11.81 10.16
C ALA A 116 -31.88 -11.47 10.46
N ALA A 117 -31.53 -10.19 10.44
CA ALA A 117 -30.19 -9.72 10.84
C ALA A 117 -29.92 -9.95 12.33
N ILE A 118 -30.93 -9.75 13.20
CA ILE A 118 -30.80 -10.05 14.65
C ILE A 118 -30.58 -11.54 14.86
N VAL A 119 -31.35 -12.40 14.19
CA VAL A 119 -31.18 -13.87 14.27
C VAL A 119 -29.77 -14.26 13.83
N LYS A 120 -29.31 -13.77 12.66
CA LYS A 120 -27.97 -14.04 12.14
C LYS A 120 -26.87 -13.56 13.10
N ALA A 121 -27.03 -12.36 13.68
CA ALA A 121 -26.08 -11.82 14.67
C ALA A 121 -26.01 -12.72 15.91
N ARG A 122 -27.14 -13.20 16.42
CA ARG A 122 -27.21 -14.10 17.57
C ARG A 122 -26.52 -15.44 17.28
N GLU A 123 -26.75 -16.02 16.09
CA GLU A 123 -26.08 -17.23 15.64
C GLU A 123 -24.54 -17.05 15.61
N LEU A 124 -24.05 -15.98 14.97
CA LEU A 124 -22.62 -15.71 14.89
C LEU A 124 -22.00 -15.47 16.27
N TYR A 125 -22.69 -14.73 17.13
CA TYR A 125 -22.26 -14.46 18.50
C TYR A 125 -22.17 -15.73 19.35
N THR A 126 -23.18 -16.62 19.22
CA THR A 126 -23.23 -17.92 19.89
C THR A 126 -22.13 -18.85 19.40
N ASN A 127 -21.92 -18.92 18.07
CA ASN A 127 -20.86 -19.73 17.47
C ASN A 127 -19.46 -19.30 17.95
N ALA A 128 -19.30 -18.03 18.28
CA ALA A 128 -18.06 -17.50 18.86
C ALA A 128 -17.88 -17.87 20.35
N ARG A 129 -18.95 -18.26 21.06
CA ARG A 129 -19.02 -18.50 22.50
C ARG A 129 -19.86 -19.73 22.83
N LYS A 130 -19.45 -20.87 22.28
CA LYS A 130 -20.18 -22.16 22.40
C LYS A 130 -20.38 -22.59 23.86
N ASP A 131 -19.45 -22.22 24.73
CA ASP A 131 -19.50 -22.46 26.17
C ASP A 131 -20.64 -21.71 26.87
N LYS A 132 -21.23 -20.67 26.25
CA LYS A 132 -22.32 -19.84 26.76
C LYS A 132 -23.59 -19.92 25.94
N ALA A 133 -23.74 -20.94 25.10
CA ALA A 133 -24.88 -21.04 24.18
C ALA A 133 -26.22 -20.98 24.88
N ASP A 134 -26.42 -21.72 25.98
CA ASP A 134 -27.66 -21.76 26.75
C ASP A 134 -27.95 -20.40 27.42
N GLU A 135 -26.94 -19.75 27.98
CA GLU A 135 -27.07 -18.41 28.54
C GLU A 135 -27.51 -17.41 27.45
N ILE A 136 -26.86 -17.42 26.25
CA ILE A 136 -27.20 -16.52 25.16
C ILE A 136 -28.61 -16.78 24.65
N ALA A 137 -29.05 -18.03 24.60
CA ALA A 137 -30.40 -18.38 24.16
C ALA A 137 -31.49 -17.85 25.16
N SER A 138 -31.18 -17.64 26.41
CA SER A 138 -32.10 -17.09 27.41
C SER A 138 -32.28 -15.56 27.33
N TRP A 139 -31.40 -14.85 26.63
CA TRP A 139 -31.48 -13.39 26.55
C TRP A 139 -32.56 -12.94 25.58
N ASP A 140 -33.33 -11.91 25.95
CA ASP A 140 -34.15 -11.15 25.02
C ASP A 140 -33.27 -10.35 24.05
N ASP A 141 -33.87 -9.79 23.00
CA ASP A 141 -33.11 -9.06 21.98
C ASP A 141 -32.40 -7.82 22.53
N THR A 142 -33.04 -7.10 23.46
CA THR A 142 -32.42 -5.92 24.10
C THR A 142 -31.16 -6.31 24.87
N THR A 143 -31.23 -7.37 25.67
CA THR A 143 -30.10 -7.88 26.42
C THR A 143 -29.01 -8.38 25.50
N PHE A 144 -29.36 -9.18 24.48
CA PHE A 144 -28.43 -9.69 23.49
C PHE A 144 -27.68 -8.54 22.79
N LEU A 145 -28.39 -7.56 22.25
CA LEU A 145 -27.80 -6.44 21.50
C LEU A 145 -26.86 -5.58 22.36
N ASN A 146 -27.23 -5.37 23.64
CA ASN A 146 -26.34 -4.71 24.59
C ASN A 146 -25.06 -5.51 24.88
N LYS A 147 -25.17 -6.82 25.09
CA LYS A 147 -24.03 -7.72 25.32
C LYS A 147 -23.13 -7.84 24.11
N ALA A 148 -23.72 -7.84 22.92
CA ALA A 148 -23.00 -7.84 21.64
C ALA A 148 -22.37 -6.49 21.29
N LYS A 149 -22.54 -5.44 22.10
CA LYS A 149 -22.03 -4.08 21.84
C LYS A 149 -22.60 -3.47 20.54
N ILE A 150 -23.86 -3.75 20.26
CA ILE A 150 -24.59 -3.19 19.11
C ILE A 150 -25.45 -2.02 19.56
N THR A 151 -26.01 -2.10 20.76
CA THR A 151 -26.78 -1.04 21.40
C THR A 151 -26.11 -0.58 22.70
N ILE A 152 -26.52 0.58 23.21
CA ILE A 152 -26.06 1.14 24.48
C ILE A 152 -27.26 1.36 25.38
N ARG A 153 -27.37 0.60 26.46
CA ARG A 153 -28.48 0.65 27.41
C ARG A 153 -29.87 0.52 26.75
N GLY A 154 -29.97 -0.38 25.77
CA GLY A 154 -31.19 -0.60 24.98
C GLY A 154 -31.47 0.45 23.92
N LYS A 155 -30.66 1.51 23.80
CA LYS A 155 -30.79 2.55 22.78
C LYS A 155 -30.05 2.16 21.49
N ILE A 156 -30.69 2.42 20.36
CA ILE A 156 -30.13 2.15 19.03
C ILE A 156 -28.97 3.09 18.74
N THR A 157 -27.87 2.54 18.22
CA THR A 157 -26.69 3.28 17.82
C THR A 157 -26.51 3.27 16.31
N ASN A 158 -25.61 4.10 15.76
CA ASN A 158 -25.23 4.03 14.36
C ASN A 158 -24.72 2.63 13.97
N THR A 159 -23.99 1.95 14.87
CA THR A 159 -23.58 0.53 14.69
C THR A 159 -24.78 -0.39 14.48
N ALA A 160 -25.86 -0.21 15.27
CA ALA A 160 -27.05 -1.04 15.15
C ALA A 160 -27.70 -0.88 13.77
N ILE A 161 -27.82 0.34 13.26
CA ILE A 161 -28.36 0.58 11.91
C ILE A 161 -27.44 0.03 10.83
N VAL A 162 -26.14 0.27 10.90
CA VAL A 162 -25.18 -0.24 9.89
C VAL A 162 -25.22 -1.77 9.82
N LEU A 163 -25.17 -2.45 10.96
CA LEU A 163 -25.07 -3.91 10.99
C LEU A 163 -26.42 -4.61 10.83
N LEU A 164 -27.48 -4.08 11.47
CA LEU A 164 -28.76 -4.78 11.65
C LEU A 164 -29.97 -3.96 11.18
N GLY A 165 -29.81 -2.69 10.77
CA GLY A 165 -30.90 -1.81 10.37
C GLY A 165 -31.65 -2.32 9.13
N ARG A 166 -32.96 -2.11 9.08
CA ARG A 166 -33.74 -2.29 7.83
C ARG A 166 -33.24 -1.33 6.77
N GLU A 167 -33.44 -1.66 5.49
CA GLU A 167 -33.01 -0.79 4.38
C GLU A 167 -33.62 0.61 4.48
N GLU A 168 -34.92 0.69 4.80
CA GLU A 168 -35.65 1.95 5.00
C GLU A 168 -35.15 2.77 6.19
N SER A 169 -34.49 2.15 7.17
CA SER A 169 -33.98 2.83 8.36
C SER A 169 -32.61 3.50 8.12
N GLU A 170 -32.01 3.37 6.92
CA GLU A 170 -30.74 4.04 6.57
C GLU A 170 -30.83 5.56 6.77
N HIS A 171 -31.98 6.17 6.54
CA HIS A 171 -32.19 7.62 6.70
C HIS A 171 -31.86 8.13 8.12
N LEU A 172 -31.96 7.28 9.13
CA LEU A 172 -31.66 7.62 10.53
C LEU A 172 -30.19 7.97 10.79
N ILE A 173 -29.29 7.50 9.92
CA ILE A 173 -27.85 7.82 10.02
C ILE A 173 -27.41 8.91 9.03
N SER A 174 -28.34 9.53 8.29
CA SER A 174 -28.01 10.60 7.35
C SER A 174 -27.18 11.72 8.00
N PRO A 175 -26.16 12.29 7.32
CA PRO A 175 -25.74 12.11 5.93
C PRO A 175 -24.84 10.89 5.66
N ALA A 176 -24.59 10.03 6.64
CA ALA A 176 -23.85 8.78 6.44
C ALA A 176 -24.64 7.82 5.51
N VAL A 177 -23.90 6.96 4.81
CA VAL A 177 -24.46 6.02 3.84
C VAL A 177 -24.00 4.60 4.20
N ALA A 178 -24.96 3.70 4.47
CA ALA A 178 -24.70 2.29 4.76
C ALA A 178 -24.98 1.44 3.51
N LYS A 179 -24.17 1.61 2.47
CA LYS A 179 -24.29 0.87 1.20
C LYS A 179 -22.96 0.28 0.74
N ILE A 180 -23.06 -0.91 0.16
CA ILE A 180 -21.96 -1.59 -0.53
C ILE A 180 -22.37 -1.76 -1.99
N LYS A 181 -21.60 -1.20 -2.91
CA LYS A 181 -21.82 -1.32 -4.35
C LYS A 181 -20.80 -2.30 -4.94
N TRP A 182 -21.29 -3.40 -5.48
CA TRP A 182 -20.51 -4.29 -6.32
C TRP A 182 -20.71 -3.95 -7.79
N ILE A 183 -19.65 -3.96 -8.58
CA ILE A 183 -19.64 -3.68 -10.01
C ILE A 183 -18.77 -4.70 -10.71
N LEU A 184 -19.31 -5.36 -11.73
CA LEU A 184 -18.54 -6.19 -12.65
C LEU A 184 -18.15 -5.38 -13.87
N ARG A 185 -16.83 -5.35 -14.17
CA ARG A 185 -16.29 -4.70 -15.37
C ARG A 185 -15.63 -5.69 -16.31
N GLY A 186 -15.92 -5.52 -17.61
CA GLY A 186 -15.25 -6.27 -18.66
C GLY A 186 -13.82 -5.74 -18.95
N PRO A 187 -13.08 -6.44 -19.86
CA PRO A 187 -11.73 -6.03 -20.28
C PRO A 187 -11.68 -4.62 -20.91
N ASP A 188 -12.77 -4.19 -21.48
CA ASP A 188 -12.98 -2.85 -22.05
C ASP A 188 -13.32 -1.78 -21.01
N ASN A 189 -13.27 -2.14 -19.73
CA ASN A 189 -13.64 -1.31 -18.58
C ASN A 189 -15.12 -0.87 -18.56
N VAL A 190 -15.97 -1.49 -19.37
CA VAL A 190 -17.42 -1.25 -19.40
C VAL A 190 -18.09 -2.07 -18.30
N GLU A 191 -19.08 -1.48 -17.63
CA GLU A 191 -19.89 -2.15 -16.61
C GLU A 191 -20.76 -3.24 -17.26
N ARG A 192 -20.69 -4.47 -16.75
CA ARG A 192 -21.46 -5.63 -17.22
C ARG A 192 -22.62 -5.97 -16.30
N ASP A 193 -22.42 -5.77 -15.01
CA ASP A 193 -23.42 -6.02 -13.97
C ASP A 193 -23.09 -5.16 -12.74
N TYR A 194 -24.08 -4.92 -11.91
CA TYR A 194 -23.88 -4.24 -10.63
C TYR A 194 -24.94 -4.66 -9.61
N MET A 195 -24.64 -4.48 -8.35
CA MET A 195 -25.55 -4.64 -7.24
C MET A 195 -25.25 -3.59 -6.18
N ILE A 196 -26.29 -3.02 -5.61
CA ILE A 196 -26.19 -2.17 -4.42
C ILE A 196 -26.88 -2.90 -3.28
N ALA A 197 -26.14 -3.18 -2.23
CA ALA A 197 -26.64 -3.77 -0.99
C ALA A 197 -26.62 -2.70 0.10
N SER A 198 -27.79 -2.35 0.59
CA SER A 198 -27.98 -1.46 1.74
C SER A 198 -27.77 -2.20 3.06
N CYS A 199 -27.83 -1.51 4.21
CA CYS A 199 -27.96 -2.21 5.51
C CYS A 199 -29.15 -3.19 5.46
N PRO A 200 -29.13 -4.25 6.27
CA PRO A 200 -28.14 -4.63 7.30
C PRO A 200 -26.87 -5.27 6.72
N PHE A 201 -25.69 -4.75 7.10
CA PHE A 201 -24.44 -5.23 6.54
C PHE A 201 -24.10 -6.67 6.90
N ILE A 202 -24.61 -7.19 8.01
CA ILE A 202 -24.42 -8.60 8.39
C ILE A 202 -25.02 -9.58 7.36
N LEU A 203 -26.05 -9.15 6.60
CA LEU A 203 -26.64 -9.90 5.49
C LEU A 203 -26.08 -9.45 4.13
N ALA A 204 -25.76 -8.17 4.00
CA ALA A 204 -25.23 -7.61 2.76
C ALA A 204 -23.87 -8.21 2.38
N VAL A 205 -23.01 -8.51 3.36
CA VAL A 205 -21.70 -9.13 3.14
C VAL A 205 -21.83 -10.48 2.42
N ASP A 206 -22.76 -11.33 2.86
CA ASP A 206 -23.00 -12.63 2.22
C ASP A 206 -23.51 -12.44 0.78
N LYS A 207 -24.47 -11.50 0.55
CA LYS A 207 -24.99 -11.18 -0.79
C LYS A 207 -23.90 -10.71 -1.75
N ILE A 208 -22.99 -9.84 -1.28
CA ILE A 208 -21.85 -9.36 -2.08
C ILE A 208 -20.87 -10.50 -2.37
N TYR A 209 -20.57 -11.34 -1.36
CA TYR A 209 -19.70 -12.50 -1.52
C TYR A 209 -20.25 -13.47 -2.59
N ASP A 210 -21.53 -13.80 -2.53
CA ASP A 210 -22.19 -14.71 -3.50
C ASP A 210 -22.22 -14.13 -4.93
N LYS A 211 -22.18 -12.78 -5.05
CA LYS A 211 -22.19 -12.12 -6.35
C LYS A 211 -20.81 -12.14 -7.02
N ILE A 212 -19.73 -12.19 -6.24
CA ILE A 212 -18.37 -12.31 -6.77
C ILE A 212 -18.17 -13.67 -7.42
N ARG A 213 -17.78 -13.70 -8.70
CA ARG A 213 -17.72 -14.91 -9.51
C ARG A 213 -16.67 -15.93 -9.09
N ASN A 214 -15.71 -15.59 -8.32
CA ASN A 214 -14.63 -16.45 -7.77
C ASN A 214 -14.34 -17.75 -8.56
N LEU A 215 -13.99 -17.59 -9.84
CA LEU A 215 -13.79 -18.70 -10.78
C LEU A 215 -12.57 -19.55 -10.38
N LYS A 216 -12.51 -20.80 -10.88
CA LYS A 216 -11.34 -21.66 -10.67
C LYS A 216 -10.19 -21.21 -11.55
N TYR A 217 -9.00 -21.14 -10.95
CA TYR A 217 -7.74 -20.85 -11.62
C TYR A 217 -6.88 -22.12 -11.66
N ARG A 218 -6.40 -22.50 -12.83
CA ARG A 218 -5.53 -23.66 -13.02
C ARG A 218 -4.11 -23.20 -13.29
N TYR A 219 -3.17 -23.72 -12.54
CA TYR A 219 -1.74 -23.48 -12.78
C TYR A 219 -0.91 -24.68 -12.32
N ILE A 220 0.32 -24.78 -12.88
CA ILE A 220 1.29 -25.77 -12.42
C ILE A 220 2.14 -25.07 -11.36
N ASN A 221 2.05 -25.53 -10.11
CA ASN A 221 2.83 -24.98 -9.03
C ASN A 221 4.31 -25.37 -9.23
N PRO A 222 5.24 -24.42 -9.36
CA PRO A 222 6.65 -24.72 -9.58
C PRO A 222 7.35 -25.40 -8.38
N GLU A 223 6.77 -25.34 -7.18
CA GLU A 223 7.27 -26.03 -5.99
C GLU A 223 6.99 -27.55 -6.02
N TYR A 224 5.89 -27.95 -6.63
CA TYR A 224 5.50 -29.35 -6.74
C TYR A 224 5.96 -29.92 -8.08
N LYS A 225 6.75 -30.97 -8.04
CA LYS A 225 7.16 -31.73 -9.23
C LYS A 225 6.00 -32.58 -9.80
N THR A 226 4.79 -32.05 -9.78
CA THR A 226 3.61 -32.74 -10.33
C THR A 226 3.35 -32.25 -11.74
N LEU A 227 2.97 -33.19 -12.62
CA LEU A 227 2.56 -32.89 -13.99
C LEU A 227 1.09 -32.45 -14.09
N PHE A 228 0.36 -32.51 -12.97
CA PHE A 228 -1.06 -32.17 -12.94
C PHE A 228 -1.24 -30.71 -12.46
N PRO A 229 -2.00 -29.90 -13.20
CA PRO A 229 -2.33 -28.56 -12.74
C PRO A 229 -3.23 -28.61 -11.50
N GLU A 230 -2.97 -27.73 -10.56
CA GLU A 230 -3.84 -27.51 -9.40
C GLU A 230 -4.98 -26.58 -9.76
N GLU A 231 -6.17 -26.87 -9.24
CA GLU A 231 -7.33 -25.99 -9.33
C GLU A 231 -7.54 -25.31 -7.98
N ILE A 232 -7.43 -23.99 -7.97
CA ILE A 232 -7.71 -23.17 -6.78
C ILE A 232 -8.73 -22.09 -7.12
N ASP A 233 -9.43 -21.59 -6.12
CA ASP A 233 -10.28 -20.41 -6.31
C ASP A 233 -9.43 -19.22 -6.75
N THR A 234 -9.94 -18.40 -7.66
CA THR A 234 -9.26 -17.17 -8.11
C THR A 234 -8.90 -16.28 -6.93
N TYR A 235 -9.83 -16.13 -5.98
CA TYR A 235 -9.63 -15.39 -4.75
C TYR A 235 -9.85 -16.30 -3.54
N GLU A 236 -8.94 -16.25 -2.57
CA GLU A 236 -9.12 -16.95 -1.31
C GLU A 236 -10.34 -16.38 -0.56
N PRO A 237 -11.32 -17.21 -0.16
CA PRO A 237 -12.54 -16.74 0.52
C PRO A 237 -12.27 -15.88 1.75
N TYR A 238 -11.23 -16.21 2.51
CA TYR A 238 -10.80 -15.40 3.65
C TYR A 238 -10.39 -13.98 3.23
N VAL A 239 -9.66 -13.85 2.10
CA VAL A 239 -9.15 -12.55 1.61
C VAL A 239 -10.29 -11.64 1.17
N ILE A 240 -11.30 -12.19 0.47
CA ILE A 240 -12.51 -11.44 0.09
C ILE A 240 -13.21 -10.90 1.34
N ARG A 241 -13.50 -11.80 2.30
CA ARG A 241 -14.21 -11.45 3.52
C ARG A 241 -13.45 -10.43 4.36
N GLU A 242 -12.15 -10.61 4.49
CA GLU A 242 -11.30 -9.70 5.25
C GLU A 242 -11.24 -8.30 4.62
N ALA A 243 -11.05 -8.22 3.29
CA ALA A 243 -11.01 -6.95 2.58
C ALA A 243 -12.36 -6.20 2.69
N LEU A 244 -13.48 -6.92 2.56
CA LEU A 244 -14.81 -6.34 2.66
C LEU A 244 -15.13 -5.85 4.09
N ASN A 245 -14.86 -6.68 5.09
CA ASN A 245 -15.10 -6.32 6.48
C ASN A 245 -14.16 -5.18 6.95
N ASN A 246 -12.92 -5.15 6.49
CA ASN A 246 -12.03 -4.02 6.74
C ASN A 246 -12.58 -2.72 6.11
N ALA A 247 -13.13 -2.79 4.90
CA ALA A 247 -13.77 -1.62 4.29
C ALA A 247 -14.96 -1.11 5.13
N ILE A 248 -15.76 -2.01 5.72
CA ILE A 248 -16.88 -1.65 6.63
C ILE A 248 -16.35 -1.04 7.93
N ALA A 249 -15.37 -1.69 8.57
CA ALA A 249 -14.82 -1.27 9.85
C ALA A 249 -14.13 0.10 9.79
N HIS A 250 -13.47 0.39 8.65
CA HIS A 250 -12.63 1.59 8.48
C HIS A 250 -13.27 2.69 7.62
N GLN A 251 -14.48 2.48 7.08
CA GLN A 251 -15.23 3.52 6.37
C GLN A 251 -15.37 4.76 7.24
N ASP A 252 -15.07 5.92 6.69
CA ASP A 252 -15.45 7.19 7.30
C ASP A 252 -16.88 7.54 6.91
N TYR A 253 -17.83 7.11 7.72
CA TYR A 253 -19.24 7.34 7.49
C TYR A 253 -19.63 8.82 7.53
N THR A 254 -18.84 9.65 8.24
CA THR A 254 -19.09 11.10 8.32
C THR A 254 -18.83 11.84 7.03
N LEU A 255 -18.05 11.27 6.11
CA LEU A 255 -17.76 11.85 4.80
C LEU A 255 -18.83 11.53 3.75
N GLY A 256 -19.83 10.75 4.10
CA GLY A 256 -20.76 10.19 3.13
C GLY A 256 -20.08 9.23 2.16
N GLY A 257 -20.83 8.72 1.19
CA GLY A 257 -20.33 7.80 0.18
C GLY A 257 -20.41 6.34 0.61
N GLN A 258 -20.36 5.47 -0.37
CA GLN A 258 -20.56 4.03 -0.22
C GLN A 258 -19.23 3.28 -0.31
N ILE A 259 -19.22 2.06 0.19
CA ILE A 259 -18.14 1.09 -0.01
C ILE A 259 -18.28 0.55 -1.43
N ASN A 260 -17.18 0.42 -2.18
CA ASN A 260 -17.22 -0.16 -3.51
C ASN A 260 -16.39 -1.43 -3.59
N VAL A 261 -16.91 -2.42 -4.31
CA VAL A 261 -16.24 -3.65 -4.71
C VAL A 261 -16.31 -3.73 -6.23
N VAL A 262 -15.18 -3.53 -6.90
CA VAL A 262 -15.11 -3.59 -8.36
C VAL A 262 -14.41 -4.88 -8.75
N GLU A 263 -15.13 -5.74 -9.48
CA GLU A 263 -14.62 -7.00 -10.00
C GLU A 263 -14.22 -6.84 -11.45
N TYR A 264 -12.99 -7.22 -11.75
CA TYR A 264 -12.43 -7.35 -13.10
C TYR A 264 -12.17 -8.84 -13.38
N ASP A 265 -11.74 -9.15 -14.59
CA ASP A 265 -11.43 -10.54 -14.97
C ASP A 265 -10.28 -11.17 -14.16
N ASP A 266 -9.40 -10.35 -13.62
CA ASP A 266 -8.17 -10.80 -12.97
C ASP A 266 -7.92 -10.18 -11.58
N LYS A 267 -8.78 -9.29 -11.11
CA LYS A 267 -8.60 -8.62 -9.82
C LYS A 267 -9.92 -8.17 -9.21
N LEU A 268 -9.92 -8.07 -7.89
CA LEU A 268 -10.94 -7.39 -7.09
C LEU A 268 -10.35 -6.12 -6.51
N VAL A 269 -11.11 -5.05 -6.54
CA VAL A 269 -10.75 -3.75 -5.96
C VAL A 269 -11.78 -3.36 -4.92
N PHE A 270 -11.38 -3.30 -3.66
CA PHE A 270 -12.20 -2.84 -2.55
C PHE A 270 -11.83 -1.40 -2.21
N SER A 271 -12.81 -0.55 -1.97
CA SER A 271 -12.50 0.82 -1.57
C SER A 271 -13.51 1.43 -0.63
N ASN A 272 -13.01 2.22 0.31
CA ASN A 272 -13.79 2.97 1.29
C ASN A 272 -13.22 4.37 1.49
N LYS A 273 -14.06 5.29 1.98
CA LYS A 273 -13.65 6.65 2.35
C LYS A 273 -12.92 6.68 3.68
N GLY A 274 -12.01 7.65 3.83
CA GLY A 274 -11.22 7.89 5.03
C GLY A 274 -9.74 7.57 4.86
N SER A 275 -8.91 8.18 5.67
CA SER A 275 -7.46 7.92 5.69
C SER A 275 -7.15 6.55 6.26
N PHE A 276 -6.05 5.97 5.82
CA PHE A 276 -5.50 4.74 6.40
C PHE A 276 -4.84 5.06 7.75
N ILE A 277 -5.44 4.60 8.85
CA ILE A 277 -5.02 4.99 10.21
C ILE A 277 -3.56 4.63 10.52
N PRO A 278 -3.04 3.43 10.13
CA PRO A 278 -1.63 3.11 10.35
C PRO A 278 -0.64 4.01 9.56
N GLY A 279 -1.13 4.81 8.63
CA GLY A 279 -0.36 5.72 7.79
C GLY A 279 0.19 5.08 6.51
N ASN A 280 0.89 3.97 6.60
CA ASN A 280 1.38 3.18 5.47
C ASN A 280 1.30 1.68 5.74
N ILE A 281 1.40 0.89 4.66
CA ILE A 281 1.26 -0.57 4.74
C ILE A 281 2.49 -1.23 5.34
N GLU A 282 3.67 -0.67 5.10
CA GLU A 282 4.94 -1.19 5.59
C GLU A 282 4.94 -1.26 7.12
N ARG A 283 4.36 -0.23 7.76
CA ARG A 283 4.21 -0.19 9.22
C ARG A 283 3.38 -1.35 9.74
N VAL A 284 2.28 -1.69 9.05
CA VAL A 284 1.41 -2.83 9.43
C VAL A 284 2.13 -4.16 9.25
N LEU A 285 2.95 -4.30 8.20
CA LEU A 285 3.69 -5.53 7.92
C LEU A 285 4.84 -5.78 8.92
N VAL A 286 5.41 -4.72 9.50
CA VAL A 286 6.54 -4.79 10.45
C VAL A 286 6.05 -4.86 11.90
N SER A 287 4.93 -4.21 12.23
CA SER A 287 4.43 -4.13 13.60
C SER A 287 3.97 -5.49 14.11
N ASP A 288 4.49 -5.92 15.27
CA ASP A 288 4.03 -7.13 15.95
C ASP A 288 2.78 -6.88 16.83
N ALA A 289 2.47 -5.61 17.11
CA ALA A 289 1.30 -5.22 17.88
C ALA A 289 0.10 -4.94 16.97
N PRO A 290 -1.13 -5.30 17.38
CA PRO A 290 -2.33 -4.89 16.67
C PRO A 290 -2.49 -3.38 16.70
N GLU A 291 -3.20 -2.82 15.68
CA GLU A 291 -3.57 -1.40 15.70
C GLU A 291 -4.50 -1.12 16.89
N GLU A 292 -4.13 -0.16 17.70
CA GLU A 292 -4.89 0.20 18.91
C GLU A 292 -6.04 1.17 18.61
N ARG A 293 -6.03 1.81 17.44
CA ARG A 293 -7.00 2.84 17.08
C ARG A 293 -7.84 2.41 15.90
N TYR A 294 -9.14 2.49 16.08
CA TYR A 294 -10.13 2.29 15.03
C TYR A 294 -10.97 3.54 14.88
N ARG A 295 -11.35 3.89 13.65
CA ARG A 295 -12.23 5.02 13.38
C ARG A 295 -13.61 4.81 14.02
N ASN A 296 -14.13 3.59 13.88
CA ASN A 296 -15.43 3.16 14.37
C ASN A 296 -15.24 2.09 15.45
N GLN A 297 -14.70 2.48 16.62
CA GLN A 297 -14.30 1.54 17.67
C GLN A 297 -15.46 0.68 18.16
N PHE A 298 -16.66 1.27 18.31
CA PHE A 298 -17.83 0.54 18.78
C PHE A 298 -18.33 -0.46 17.74
N LEU A 299 -18.36 -0.07 16.45
CA LEU A 299 -18.68 -0.94 15.32
C LEU A 299 -17.70 -2.12 15.24
N VAL A 300 -16.40 -1.85 15.30
CA VAL A 300 -15.37 -2.89 15.28
C VAL A 300 -15.54 -3.85 16.46
N THR A 301 -15.83 -3.34 17.65
CA THR A 301 -16.07 -4.20 18.83
C THR A 301 -17.25 -5.14 18.61
N ALA A 302 -18.34 -4.66 18.01
CA ALA A 302 -19.48 -5.49 17.64
C ALA A 302 -19.09 -6.54 16.58
N MET A 303 -18.44 -6.11 15.49
CA MET A 303 -17.98 -7.00 14.40
C MET A 303 -17.04 -8.11 14.88
N VAL A 304 -16.14 -7.80 15.81
CA VAL A 304 -15.28 -8.78 16.48
C VAL A 304 -16.13 -9.78 17.29
N GLY A 305 -17.09 -9.28 18.06
CA GLY A 305 -18.02 -10.12 18.84
C GLY A 305 -18.79 -11.10 17.96
N LEU A 306 -19.09 -10.70 16.73
CA LEU A 306 -19.80 -11.48 15.69
C LEU A 306 -18.85 -12.30 14.80
N LYS A 307 -17.54 -12.31 15.05
CA LYS A 307 -16.55 -13.00 14.19
C LYS A 307 -16.52 -12.52 12.74
N MET A 308 -16.95 -11.30 12.47
CA MET A 308 -16.81 -10.66 11.17
C MET A 308 -15.36 -10.21 10.93
N VAL A 309 -14.66 -9.74 11.97
CA VAL A 309 -13.28 -9.26 11.95
C VAL A 309 -12.45 -10.01 13.00
N ASP A 310 -11.18 -10.27 12.67
CA ASP A 310 -10.21 -10.86 13.61
C ASP A 310 -9.72 -9.83 14.65
N THR A 311 -9.61 -10.26 15.91
CA THR A 311 -9.21 -9.43 17.05
C THR A 311 -7.72 -9.07 17.10
N ILE A 312 -6.87 -9.75 16.33
CA ILE A 312 -5.41 -9.78 16.55
C ILE A 312 -4.66 -8.78 15.66
N GLY A 313 -5.36 -7.94 14.88
CA GLY A 313 -4.72 -7.02 13.94
C GLY A 313 -3.89 -7.71 12.85
N SER A 314 -4.10 -9.01 12.65
CA SER A 314 -3.32 -9.84 11.72
C SER A 314 -3.98 -9.98 10.34
N GLY A 315 -5.17 -9.39 10.11
CA GLY A 315 -5.96 -9.60 8.91
C GLY A 315 -5.22 -9.24 7.63
N ILE A 316 -4.61 -8.06 7.57
CA ILE A 316 -3.80 -7.62 6.43
C ILE A 316 -2.62 -8.58 6.22
N ARG A 317 -1.86 -8.93 7.28
CA ARG A 317 -0.74 -9.88 7.17
C ARG A 317 -1.18 -11.25 6.67
N LYS A 318 -2.36 -11.74 7.10
CA LYS A 318 -2.93 -13.00 6.59
C LYS A 318 -3.28 -12.89 5.10
N MET A 319 -3.88 -11.79 4.64
CA MET A 319 -4.13 -11.58 3.21
C MET A 319 -2.83 -11.63 2.39
N TYR A 320 -1.74 -11.00 2.87
CA TYR A 320 -0.43 -11.06 2.25
C TYR A 320 0.13 -12.48 2.21
N ASN A 321 0.01 -13.23 3.31
CA ASN A 321 0.47 -14.62 3.40
C ASN A 321 -0.31 -15.54 2.47
N TYR A 322 -1.64 -15.39 2.37
CA TYR A 322 -2.45 -16.18 1.43
C TYR A 322 -2.04 -15.92 -0.02
N GLN A 323 -1.88 -14.65 -0.42
CA GLN A 323 -1.42 -14.31 -1.77
C GLN A 323 0.00 -14.86 -2.03
N ARG A 324 0.91 -14.73 -1.07
CA ARG A 324 2.26 -15.30 -1.15
C ARG A 324 2.25 -16.81 -1.33
N GLN A 325 1.48 -17.55 -0.52
CA GLN A 325 1.38 -19.02 -0.61
C GLN A 325 0.83 -19.49 -1.95
N ARG A 326 -0.02 -18.68 -2.57
CA ARG A 326 -0.60 -18.93 -3.89
C ARG A 326 0.28 -18.44 -5.04
N LEU A 327 1.43 -17.86 -4.75
CA LEU A 327 2.36 -17.27 -5.71
C LEU A 327 1.74 -16.14 -6.55
N PHE A 328 0.71 -15.50 -6.01
CA PHE A 328 0.02 -14.37 -6.63
C PHE A 328 0.66 -13.04 -6.20
N PRO A 329 0.46 -11.97 -6.97
CA PRO A 329 0.86 -10.64 -6.53
C PRO A 329 0.30 -10.31 -5.14
N LEU A 330 1.10 -9.63 -4.32
CA LEU A 330 0.65 -9.19 -3.00
C LEU A 330 -0.47 -8.14 -3.12
N PRO A 331 -1.34 -8.00 -2.09
CA PRO A 331 -2.35 -6.96 -2.07
C PRO A 331 -1.73 -5.59 -2.28
N ASP A 332 -2.24 -4.81 -3.22
CA ASP A 332 -1.73 -3.47 -3.56
C ASP A 332 -2.66 -2.40 -2.97
N TYR A 333 -2.08 -1.51 -2.15
CA TYR A 333 -2.82 -0.45 -1.46
C TYR A 333 -2.56 0.91 -2.13
N ASN A 334 -3.64 1.59 -2.50
CA ASN A 334 -3.64 3.00 -2.88
C ASN A 334 -4.31 3.82 -1.77
N LEU A 335 -3.56 4.74 -1.17
CA LEU A 335 -3.97 5.52 0.01
C LEU A 335 -4.16 7.01 -0.31
N ALA A 336 -4.31 7.35 -1.59
CA ALA A 336 -4.49 8.72 -2.04
C ALA A 336 -5.92 9.24 -1.76
N ASP A 337 -6.11 10.55 -1.80
CA ASP A 337 -7.40 11.25 -1.83
C ASP A 337 -8.34 10.93 -0.65
N ASN A 338 -7.78 10.74 0.55
CA ASN A 338 -8.55 10.38 1.75
C ASN A 338 -9.46 9.17 1.51
N ARG A 339 -8.92 8.18 0.83
CA ARG A 339 -9.58 6.93 0.44
C ARG A 339 -8.60 5.79 0.64
N VAL A 340 -9.08 4.66 1.08
CA VAL A 340 -8.33 3.39 1.08
C VAL A 340 -8.86 2.55 -0.07
N GLU A 341 -7.96 2.12 -0.94
CA GLU A 341 -8.28 1.20 -2.01
C GLU A 341 -7.29 0.04 -1.96
N VAL A 342 -7.80 -1.19 -1.92
CA VAL A 342 -7.00 -2.41 -1.95
C VAL A 342 -7.33 -3.22 -3.18
N THR A 343 -6.31 -3.55 -3.97
CA THR A 343 -6.40 -4.41 -5.14
C THR A 343 -5.90 -5.80 -4.81
N ILE A 344 -6.72 -6.82 -5.01
CA ILE A 344 -6.39 -8.24 -4.86
C ILE A 344 -6.35 -8.87 -6.24
N THR A 345 -5.17 -9.28 -6.68
CA THR A 345 -4.98 -9.95 -7.98
C THR A 345 -5.22 -11.45 -7.84
N GLY A 346 -6.03 -12.01 -8.72
CA GLY A 346 -6.50 -13.40 -8.68
C GLY A 346 -5.75 -14.35 -9.62
N LYS A 347 -4.58 -13.95 -10.15
CA LYS A 347 -3.77 -14.79 -11.03
C LYS A 347 -2.28 -14.47 -10.90
N ILE A 348 -1.44 -15.37 -11.40
CA ILE A 348 -0.02 -15.05 -11.61
C ILE A 348 0.09 -14.08 -12.78
N LEU A 349 0.66 -12.91 -12.55
CA LEU A 349 0.94 -11.91 -13.58
C LEU A 349 2.31 -12.16 -14.22
N ASP A 350 3.26 -12.60 -13.43
CA ASP A 350 4.64 -12.86 -13.85
C ASP A 350 5.17 -14.14 -13.19
N MET A 351 5.56 -15.09 -14.02
CA MET A 351 6.12 -16.38 -13.56
C MET A 351 7.45 -16.20 -12.82
N ASN A 352 8.23 -15.17 -13.16
CA ASN A 352 9.49 -14.91 -12.48
C ASN A 352 9.23 -14.41 -11.05
N TYR A 353 8.23 -13.53 -10.87
CA TYR A 353 7.80 -13.10 -9.54
C TYR A 353 7.27 -14.28 -8.71
N ALA A 354 6.42 -15.14 -9.29
CA ALA A 354 5.93 -16.35 -8.64
C ALA A 354 7.10 -17.25 -8.18
N ASN A 355 8.11 -17.42 -9.03
CA ASN A 355 9.31 -18.18 -8.68
C ASN A 355 10.11 -17.53 -7.54
N ILE A 356 10.16 -16.17 -7.47
CA ILE A 356 10.79 -15.47 -6.33
C ILE A 356 10.08 -15.81 -5.03
N LEU A 357 8.75 -15.80 -5.03
CA LEU A 357 7.96 -16.14 -3.86
C LEU A 357 8.19 -17.60 -3.44
N ALA A 358 8.20 -18.53 -4.41
CA ALA A 358 8.43 -19.97 -4.17
C ALA A 358 9.83 -20.26 -3.63
N GLY A 359 10.85 -19.63 -4.21
CA GLY A 359 12.26 -19.94 -3.92
C GLY A 359 12.85 -19.25 -2.69
N ASN A 360 12.13 -18.35 -2.00
CA ASN A 360 12.67 -17.54 -0.90
C ASN A 360 11.75 -17.52 0.33
N ALA A 361 11.57 -18.69 0.93
CA ALA A 361 10.77 -18.87 2.15
C ALA A 361 11.27 -18.00 3.33
N ASP A 362 12.57 -17.66 3.36
CA ASP A 362 13.23 -16.94 4.46
C ASP A 362 13.01 -15.41 4.41
N LEU A 363 12.48 -14.88 3.30
CA LEU A 363 12.20 -13.45 3.19
C LEU A 363 10.96 -13.08 4.00
N ASN A 364 11.06 -12.01 4.78
CA ASN A 364 9.89 -11.47 5.46
C ASN A 364 8.95 -10.73 4.48
N LEU A 365 7.70 -10.54 4.88
CA LEU A 365 6.68 -9.94 4.02
C LEU A 365 7.05 -8.54 3.52
N LEU A 366 7.74 -7.74 4.33
CA LEU A 366 8.17 -6.41 3.91
C LEU A 366 9.22 -6.48 2.79
N ASP A 367 10.20 -7.38 2.91
CA ASP A 367 11.21 -7.54 1.86
C ASP A 367 10.60 -8.03 0.55
N ILE A 368 9.61 -8.92 0.63
CA ILE A 368 8.88 -9.42 -0.55
C ILE A 368 8.06 -8.29 -1.18
N GLU A 369 7.39 -7.45 -0.38
CA GLU A 369 6.65 -6.29 -0.85
C GLU A 369 7.57 -5.29 -1.56
N LEU A 370 8.69 -4.96 -0.97
CA LEU A 370 9.69 -4.07 -1.59
C LEU A 370 10.26 -4.66 -2.88
N LEU A 371 10.52 -5.97 -2.95
CA LEU A 371 10.93 -6.65 -4.18
C LEU A 371 9.84 -6.64 -5.25
N ASN A 372 8.58 -6.82 -4.86
CA ASN A 372 7.44 -6.69 -5.77
C ASN A 372 7.37 -5.28 -6.38
N ARG A 373 7.58 -4.24 -5.58
CA ARG A 373 7.65 -2.85 -6.07
C ARG A 373 8.80 -2.64 -7.05
N VAL A 374 9.98 -3.23 -6.80
CA VAL A 374 11.12 -3.19 -7.75
C VAL A 374 10.73 -3.80 -9.09
N GLN A 375 10.11 -4.97 -9.10
CA GLN A 375 9.72 -5.68 -10.31
C GLN A 375 8.64 -4.93 -11.10
N LEU A 376 7.68 -4.32 -10.39
CA LEU A 376 6.61 -3.51 -10.99
C LEU A 376 7.08 -2.10 -11.40
N GLY A 377 8.37 -1.76 -11.22
CA GLY A 377 8.92 -0.45 -11.52
C GLY A 377 8.40 0.68 -10.63
N LYS A 378 7.83 0.35 -9.46
CA LYS A 378 7.33 1.34 -8.50
C LYS A 378 8.48 2.02 -7.76
N PRO A 379 8.33 3.30 -7.38
CA PRO A 379 9.38 4.03 -6.69
C PRO A 379 9.65 3.46 -5.28
N LEU A 380 10.92 3.50 -4.88
CA LEU A 380 11.38 3.16 -3.54
C LEU A 380 12.10 4.36 -2.90
N SER A 381 11.96 4.51 -1.58
CA SER A 381 12.74 5.47 -0.80
C SER A 381 14.21 5.06 -0.70
N ASP A 382 15.07 5.97 -0.26
CA ASP A 382 16.50 5.65 -0.07
C ASP A 382 16.74 4.65 1.07
N GLU A 383 15.91 4.69 2.11
CA GLU A 383 15.94 3.75 3.24
C GLU A 383 15.53 2.33 2.79
N GLU A 384 14.48 2.21 2.00
CA GLU A 384 14.02 0.93 1.43
C GLU A 384 15.08 0.31 0.51
N ILE A 385 15.72 1.14 -0.32
CA ILE A 385 16.83 0.71 -1.18
C ILE A 385 18.04 0.26 -0.32
N ALA A 386 18.38 1.01 0.73
CA ALA A 386 19.45 0.65 1.64
C ALA A 386 19.18 -0.69 2.34
N ARG A 387 17.92 -0.91 2.78
CA ARG A 387 17.46 -2.16 3.38
C ARG A 387 17.64 -3.34 2.42
N LEU A 388 17.13 -3.24 1.20
CA LEU A 388 17.26 -4.31 0.21
C LEU A 388 18.71 -4.57 -0.19
N ARG A 389 19.55 -3.53 -0.26
CA ARG A 389 20.99 -3.67 -0.54
C ARG A 389 21.76 -4.33 0.59
N SER A 390 21.46 -4.00 1.84
CA SER A 390 22.11 -4.64 3.00
C SER A 390 21.88 -6.16 3.00
N LYS A 391 20.72 -6.60 2.49
CA LYS A 391 20.35 -8.01 2.30
C LYS A 391 20.80 -8.58 0.96
N ARG A 392 21.47 -7.81 0.13
CA ARG A 392 21.92 -8.18 -1.23
C ARG A 392 20.78 -8.62 -2.16
N LEU A 393 19.58 -8.08 -1.98
CA LEU A 393 18.39 -8.47 -2.73
C LEU A 393 18.24 -7.73 -4.06
N ILE A 394 18.88 -6.56 -4.20
CA ILE A 394 18.82 -5.71 -5.39
C ILE A 394 20.20 -5.27 -5.84
N GLU A 395 20.31 -4.98 -7.15
CA GLU A 395 21.47 -4.41 -7.82
C GLU A 395 21.07 -3.16 -8.63
N GLY A 396 22.05 -2.44 -9.18
CA GLY A 396 21.83 -1.23 -9.96
C GLY A 396 21.85 0.06 -9.14
N ARG A 397 21.61 1.19 -9.79
CA ARG A 397 21.56 2.54 -9.18
C ARG A 397 20.30 3.26 -9.65
N LYS A 398 19.76 4.15 -8.81
CA LYS A 398 18.63 4.99 -9.24
C LYS A 398 18.91 5.67 -10.60
N PRO A 399 17.95 5.74 -11.47
CA PRO A 399 16.58 5.24 -11.37
C PRO A 399 16.41 3.74 -11.70
N LYS A 400 17.48 3.05 -12.10
CA LYS A 400 17.44 1.67 -12.64
C LYS A 400 17.91 0.67 -11.58
N ILE A 401 16.97 0.17 -10.77
CA ILE A 401 17.17 -0.85 -9.75
C ILE A 401 16.49 -2.14 -10.23
N TYR A 402 17.11 -3.30 -10.00
CA TYR A 402 16.60 -4.61 -10.38
C TYR A 402 16.98 -5.68 -9.36
N ILE A 403 16.31 -6.83 -9.40
CA ILE A 403 16.53 -7.95 -8.49
C ILE A 403 17.92 -8.54 -8.66
N ALA A 404 18.58 -8.85 -7.55
CA ALA A 404 19.96 -9.34 -7.54
C ALA A 404 20.15 -10.71 -8.23
N LYS A 405 21.29 -10.92 -8.85
CA LYS A 405 21.62 -12.12 -9.64
C LYS A 405 21.44 -13.43 -8.88
N HIS A 406 21.83 -13.49 -7.62
CA HIS A 406 21.75 -14.73 -6.84
C HIS A 406 20.31 -15.16 -6.56
N ILE A 407 19.38 -14.22 -6.44
CA ILE A 407 17.94 -14.50 -6.34
C ILE A 407 17.40 -14.93 -7.71
N ALA A 408 17.72 -14.18 -8.77
CA ALA A 408 17.30 -14.52 -10.13
C ALA A 408 17.80 -15.93 -10.55
N GLN A 409 18.99 -16.33 -10.11
CA GLN A 409 19.52 -17.67 -10.39
C GLN A 409 18.77 -18.79 -9.65
N LYS A 410 18.39 -18.57 -8.38
CA LYS A 410 17.63 -19.53 -7.59
C LYS A 410 16.23 -19.77 -8.18
N VAL A 411 15.62 -18.76 -8.77
CA VAL A 411 14.25 -18.77 -9.26
C VAL A 411 14.09 -18.89 -10.77
N GLY A 412 15.16 -19.23 -11.51
CA GLY A 412 15.06 -19.41 -12.97
C GLY A 412 15.10 -18.13 -13.81
N GLN A 413 15.26 -16.96 -13.20
CA GLN A 413 15.33 -15.64 -13.88
C GLN A 413 16.67 -15.39 -14.62
N LYS A 414 17.43 -16.41 -14.98
CA LYS A 414 18.68 -16.24 -15.72
C LYS A 414 18.51 -15.45 -17.00
N ILE A 415 17.37 -15.61 -17.66
CA ILE A 415 17.08 -14.96 -18.96
C ILE A 415 16.85 -13.47 -18.72
N GLU A 416 15.93 -13.11 -17.83
CA GLU A 416 15.57 -11.71 -17.56
C GLU A 416 16.72 -10.91 -16.94
N TYR A 417 17.45 -11.49 -16.00
CA TYR A 417 18.65 -10.87 -15.46
C TYR A 417 19.72 -10.65 -16.55
N SER A 418 19.87 -11.62 -17.46
CA SER A 418 20.79 -11.49 -18.60
C SER A 418 20.34 -10.41 -19.56
N GLU A 419 19.05 -10.23 -19.80
CA GLU A 419 18.48 -9.15 -20.61
C GLU A 419 18.70 -7.78 -19.94
N HIS A 420 18.49 -7.65 -18.64
CA HIS A 420 18.74 -6.40 -17.91
C HIS A 420 20.23 -6.03 -17.86
N LYS A 421 21.09 -6.98 -17.65
CA LYS A 421 22.54 -6.75 -17.63
C LYS A 421 23.12 -6.66 -19.02
N GLY A 422 22.49 -7.28 -20.00
CA GLY A 422 22.99 -7.48 -21.36
C GLY A 422 24.19 -8.44 -21.38
N LEU A 423 24.57 -8.86 -22.57
CA LEU A 423 25.81 -9.62 -22.73
C LEU A 423 27.02 -8.73 -22.42
N GLY A 424 27.94 -9.24 -21.65
CA GLY A 424 29.22 -8.57 -21.42
C GLY A 424 29.96 -8.32 -22.74
N ASN A 425 30.75 -7.26 -22.81
CA ASN A 425 31.45 -6.86 -24.02
C ASN A 425 32.18 -8.03 -24.71
N LYS A 426 32.78 -8.93 -23.96
CA LYS A 426 33.48 -10.10 -24.48
C LYS A 426 32.57 -11.06 -25.24
N ARG A 427 31.36 -11.32 -24.74
CA ARG A 427 30.37 -12.17 -25.42
C ARG A 427 29.76 -11.48 -26.64
N CYS A 428 29.53 -10.17 -26.57
CA CYS A 428 29.11 -9.40 -27.77
C CYS A 428 30.17 -9.45 -28.86
N GLU A 429 31.48 -9.40 -28.51
CA GLU A 429 32.61 -9.58 -29.44
C GLU A 429 32.59 -10.96 -30.09
N GLU A 430 32.49 -12.02 -29.29
CA GLU A 430 32.43 -13.40 -29.77
C GLU A 430 31.23 -13.64 -30.68
N PHE A 431 30.06 -13.13 -30.33
CA PHE A 431 28.85 -13.28 -31.11
C PHE A 431 28.94 -12.55 -32.46
N LEU A 432 29.45 -11.32 -32.44
CA LEU A 432 29.67 -10.54 -33.66
C LEU A 432 30.71 -11.21 -34.60
N LEU A 433 31.81 -11.70 -34.05
CA LEU A 433 32.84 -12.38 -34.86
C LEU A 433 32.33 -13.69 -35.46
N THR A 434 31.50 -14.43 -34.72
CA THR A 434 30.84 -15.65 -35.26
C THR A 434 29.89 -15.29 -36.40
N ALA A 435 29.02 -14.29 -36.20
CA ALA A 435 28.10 -13.86 -37.25
C ALA A 435 28.84 -13.35 -38.52
N LEU A 436 29.96 -12.64 -38.35
CA LEU A 436 30.78 -12.22 -39.51
C LEU A 436 31.46 -13.37 -40.22
N ARG A 437 31.81 -14.47 -39.50
CA ARG A 437 32.33 -15.69 -40.15
C ARG A 437 31.25 -16.39 -40.97
N ASP A 438 30.05 -16.50 -40.42
CA ASP A 438 28.94 -17.22 -41.02
C ASP A 438 28.38 -16.49 -42.25
N HIS A 439 28.29 -15.17 -42.18
CA HIS A 439 27.68 -14.33 -43.20
C HIS A 439 28.68 -13.61 -44.14
N LYS A 440 29.99 -13.79 -43.93
CA LYS A 440 31.11 -13.15 -44.65
C LYS A 440 31.20 -11.64 -44.50
N SER A 441 30.09 -10.92 -44.52
CA SER A 441 29.99 -9.49 -44.22
C SER A 441 28.68 -9.14 -43.55
N LEU A 442 28.65 -8.06 -42.79
CA LEU A 442 27.44 -7.49 -42.20
C LEU A 442 27.50 -5.96 -42.34
N SER A 443 26.39 -5.37 -42.78
CA SER A 443 26.23 -3.93 -42.75
C SER A 443 26.13 -3.37 -41.34
N ARG A 444 26.39 -2.09 -41.13
CA ARG A 444 26.24 -1.44 -39.85
C ARG A 444 24.82 -1.62 -39.27
N ARG A 445 23.78 -1.57 -40.11
CA ARG A 445 22.38 -1.76 -39.70
C ARG A 445 22.12 -3.18 -39.23
N GLU A 446 22.68 -4.17 -39.88
CA GLU A 446 22.55 -5.58 -39.46
C GLU A 446 23.28 -5.84 -38.15
N ILE A 447 24.45 -5.25 -37.94
CA ILE A 447 25.17 -5.32 -36.69
C ILE A 447 24.40 -4.64 -35.55
N ASP A 448 23.84 -3.46 -35.81
CA ASP A 448 23.00 -2.76 -34.85
C ASP A 448 21.80 -3.65 -34.46
N LYS A 449 21.09 -4.23 -35.42
CA LYS A 449 19.94 -5.13 -35.19
C LYS A 449 20.36 -6.40 -34.42
N LEU A 450 21.49 -7.00 -34.80
CA LEU A 450 22.03 -8.22 -34.17
C LEU A 450 22.39 -8.00 -32.71
N LEU A 451 23.04 -6.90 -32.39
CA LEU A 451 23.54 -6.61 -31.04
C LEU A 451 22.50 -5.90 -30.16
N TRP A 452 21.48 -5.25 -30.76
CA TRP A 452 20.51 -4.42 -30.03
C TRP A 452 19.82 -5.15 -28.89
N ASN A 453 19.34 -6.36 -29.17
CA ASN A 453 18.65 -7.20 -28.20
C ASN A 453 19.60 -7.92 -27.22
N LEU A 454 20.89 -7.95 -27.54
CA LEU A 454 21.93 -8.53 -26.68
C LEU A 454 22.48 -7.53 -25.67
N LEU A 455 22.25 -6.22 -25.89
CA LEU A 455 22.62 -5.17 -24.95
C LEU A 455 21.55 -5.00 -23.88
N SER A 456 21.99 -4.54 -22.72
CA SER A 456 21.09 -4.29 -21.59
C SER A 456 19.90 -3.41 -21.94
N ASN A 457 18.69 -3.82 -21.57
CA ASN A 457 17.48 -3.02 -21.69
C ASN A 457 17.49 -1.76 -20.81
N LEU A 458 18.47 -1.66 -19.91
CA LEU A 458 18.70 -0.48 -19.07
C LEU A 458 19.41 0.67 -19.80
N LEU A 459 19.94 0.40 -21.01
CA LEU A 459 20.58 1.41 -21.84
C LEU A 459 19.52 2.07 -22.73
N ASP A 460 19.56 3.40 -22.83
CA ASP A 460 18.79 4.12 -23.83
C ASP A 460 19.35 3.87 -25.24
N ASP A 461 18.59 4.27 -26.26
CA ASP A 461 18.94 4.03 -27.66
C ASP A 461 20.29 4.66 -28.07
N ARG A 462 20.61 5.82 -27.48
CA ARG A 462 21.89 6.51 -27.74
C ARG A 462 23.03 5.72 -27.07
N GLN A 463 22.87 5.31 -25.85
CA GLN A 463 23.86 4.50 -25.12
C GLN A 463 24.10 3.14 -25.80
N LYS A 464 23.06 2.50 -26.35
CA LYS A 464 23.20 1.27 -27.14
C LYS A 464 24.03 1.50 -28.39
N LYS A 465 23.71 2.56 -29.17
CA LYS A 465 24.48 2.94 -30.39
C LYS A 465 25.94 3.24 -30.07
N ASP A 466 26.20 4.01 -29.00
CA ASP A 466 27.57 4.33 -28.57
C ASP A 466 28.34 3.07 -28.16
N LYS A 467 27.69 2.15 -27.49
CA LYS A 467 28.31 0.88 -27.05
C LYS A 467 28.69 0.00 -28.24
N ILE A 468 27.79 -0.12 -29.24
CA ILE A 468 28.08 -0.86 -30.49
C ILE A 468 29.24 -0.18 -31.23
N THR A 469 29.22 1.15 -31.34
CA THR A 469 30.28 1.91 -32.02
C THR A 469 31.64 1.69 -31.34
N ASN A 470 31.68 1.76 -30.02
CA ASN A 470 32.91 1.52 -29.29
C ASN A 470 33.41 0.07 -29.43
N LEU A 471 32.51 -0.91 -29.51
CA LEU A 471 32.83 -2.32 -29.72
C LEU A 471 33.48 -2.51 -31.10
N LEU A 472 32.89 -1.96 -32.15
CA LEU A 472 33.43 -2.01 -33.51
C LEU A 472 34.79 -1.32 -33.59
N ALA A 473 34.93 -0.14 -33.04
CA ALA A 473 36.19 0.58 -33.00
C ALA A 473 37.30 -0.19 -32.28
N LYS A 474 36.95 -0.91 -31.17
CA LYS A 474 37.87 -1.78 -30.44
C LYS A 474 38.34 -2.97 -31.29
N LEU A 475 37.40 -3.69 -31.92
CA LEU A 475 37.71 -4.85 -32.73
C LEU A 475 38.51 -4.49 -33.98
N LYS A 476 38.24 -3.32 -34.57
CA LYS A 476 39.01 -2.78 -35.68
C LYS A 476 40.45 -2.45 -35.27
N ARG A 477 40.64 -1.79 -34.11
CA ARG A 477 41.99 -1.54 -33.53
C ARG A 477 42.75 -2.82 -33.25
N GLN A 478 42.06 -3.89 -32.88
CA GLN A 478 42.66 -5.20 -32.63
C GLN A 478 42.98 -5.99 -33.94
N GLY A 479 42.67 -5.43 -35.12
CA GLY A 479 42.88 -6.09 -36.37
C GLY A 479 41.99 -7.30 -36.64
N LYS A 480 40.86 -7.44 -35.87
CA LYS A 480 39.95 -8.58 -36.01
C LYS A 480 38.88 -8.37 -37.05
N ILE A 481 38.51 -7.11 -37.31
CA ILE A 481 37.51 -6.74 -38.29
C ILE A 481 37.98 -5.50 -39.09
N ARG A 482 37.51 -5.38 -40.32
CA ARG A 482 37.74 -4.21 -41.18
C ARG A 482 36.42 -3.73 -41.79
N ASN A 483 36.37 -2.49 -42.24
CA ASN A 483 35.26 -1.95 -43.02
C ASN A 483 35.81 -1.29 -44.26
N GLU A 484 35.04 -1.37 -45.35
CA GLU A 484 35.43 -0.85 -46.66
C GLU A 484 34.92 0.57 -46.95
N SER A 485 33.94 1.06 -46.16
CA SER A 485 33.37 2.41 -46.32
C SER A 485 33.10 3.04 -44.93
N GLN A 486 32.94 4.36 -44.91
CA GLN A 486 32.50 5.06 -43.69
C GLN A 486 31.02 5.42 -43.78
N GLY A 487 30.30 5.29 -42.65
CA GLY A 487 28.89 5.69 -42.50
C GLY A 487 27.92 4.57 -42.17
N PRO A 488 26.61 4.86 -42.13
CA PRO A 488 25.58 3.91 -41.71
C PRO A 488 25.39 2.70 -42.61
N ASN A 489 25.92 2.74 -43.82
CA ASN A 489 25.88 1.66 -44.83
C ASN A 489 27.25 0.96 -44.98
N SER A 490 28.17 1.16 -44.06
CA SER A 490 29.49 0.48 -44.15
C SER A 490 29.35 -1.03 -43.89
N ASP A 491 29.93 -1.82 -44.80
CA ASP A 491 30.04 -3.27 -44.60
C ASP A 491 31.29 -3.63 -43.81
N TRP A 492 31.13 -4.52 -42.88
CA TRP A 492 32.16 -5.00 -41.97
C TRP A 492 32.50 -6.44 -42.28
N PHE A 493 33.78 -6.73 -42.24
CA PHE A 493 34.36 -8.02 -42.60
C PHE A 493 35.29 -8.48 -41.48
N ILE A 494 35.44 -9.80 -41.34
CA ILE A 494 36.51 -10.37 -40.52
C ILE A 494 37.84 -10.23 -41.25
N VAL A 495 38.93 -10.02 -40.52
CA VAL A 495 40.30 -9.94 -41.08
C VAL A 495 40.94 -11.29 -41.05
#